data_53cb319b371e501d39364ceae123be82
#
_entry.id   53cb319b371e501d39364ceae123be82
#
_cell.length_a   1.000
_cell.length_b   1.000
_cell.length_c   1.000
_cell.angle_alpha   90.00
_cell.angle_beta   90.00
_cell.angle_gamma   90.00
#
_symmetry.space_group_name_H-M   'P 1'
#
loop_
_entity.id
_entity.type
_entity.pdbx_description
1 polymer ?
#
loop_
_entity_poly.entity_id
_entity_poly.type
_entity_poly.pdbx_seq_one_letter_code
_entity_poly.pdbx_strand_id
1 'polypeptide(L)'
;MSKRTRPCRQQVEYAAAAVDVFPLRAANATNDPVDQKRTNMNRRQLPIVLALGTTQTLAWASSYYLPALIADPMARDLGVSSNWIFGAFSASLVISAMLGPRIGRQIDLVGGRQVLSASNVTIAAGLVLLGLAHSVPVMAFAWLVLGIGMAMGLYDAAFAALGRIYGTEARGSITGITLMAGFASTIGWPLTAWGLSHVGWRETCFAWAAANILIGLPLNFFMLPAIKGAKQAAATAEKPHVPLDRVMVLLAFVFAAVWTVTGAMAVHFPRLLEDMGATHLEAIAAGALIGPAQVGARILEASFLSRFHPLWSTRLACITHPLGAAVVAIFGAPAASAFALLYGSGNGILTIARGTLPLAIFGPKDFGYRLGIIGAPARMAQAVAPLAFGLLIDVMGSKVLIVSSALSLSALAALFLIKAAPRPD
;
A
#
# COMPACT_ATOMS: atom_id res chain seq x y z
N MET A 1 40.73 -35.91 65.11
CA MET A 1 39.51 -35.80 64.23
C MET A 1 39.25 -34.35 63.90
N SER A 2 39.59 -33.97 62.71
CA SER A 2 39.67 -32.57 62.24
C SER A 2 38.32 -32.16 61.56
N LYS A 3 37.76 -31.06 62.00
CA LYS A 3 36.73 -30.32 61.27
C LYS A 3 37.28 -28.95 60.88
N ARG A 4 37.60 -28.80 59.60
CA ARG A 4 37.96 -27.50 59.01
C ARG A 4 36.70 -26.69 58.75
N THR A 5 36.62 -25.53 59.35
CA THR A 5 35.65 -24.45 59.06
C THR A 5 36.13 -23.67 57.86
N ARG A 6 35.25 -23.44 56.86
CA ARG A 6 35.47 -22.52 55.75
C ARG A 6 34.92 -21.13 56.10
N PRO A 7 35.63 -20.05 55.83
CA PRO A 7 35.11 -18.70 56.09
C PRO A 7 34.21 -18.21 54.95
N CYS A 8 33.27 -17.39 55.36
CA CYS A 8 32.24 -16.66 54.65
C CYS A 8 32.85 -15.66 53.63
N ARG A 9 32.53 -15.84 52.36
CA ARG A 9 32.92 -14.97 51.22
C ARG A 9 31.66 -14.47 50.54
N GLN A 10 30.86 -13.65 51.21
CA GLN A 10 29.55 -13.18 50.76
C GLN A 10 29.23 -11.74 51.15
N GLN A 11 30.18 -10.81 51.11
CA GLN A 11 29.91 -9.39 51.40
C GLN A 11 30.68 -8.39 50.52
N VAL A 12 31.09 -8.70 49.30
CA VAL A 12 31.78 -7.73 48.42
C VAL A 12 31.13 -7.67 47.00
N GLU A 13 29.92 -8.15 46.81
CA GLU A 13 29.26 -8.17 45.48
C GLU A 13 28.03 -7.24 45.34
N TYR A 14 27.81 -6.28 46.23
CA TYR A 14 26.67 -5.35 46.17
C TYR A 14 27.02 -3.88 45.92
N ALA A 15 28.19 -3.58 45.36
CA ALA A 15 28.59 -2.19 45.08
C ALA A 15 28.97 -1.92 43.61
N ALA A 16 28.57 -2.75 42.66
CA ALA A 16 28.91 -2.56 41.23
C ALA A 16 27.73 -2.71 40.27
N ALA A 17 26.49 -2.50 40.73
CA ALA A 17 25.28 -2.66 39.91
C ALA A 17 24.47 -1.38 39.77
N ALA A 18 25.09 -0.26 39.48
CA ALA A 18 24.37 1.01 39.28
C ALA A 18 25.05 1.96 38.27
N VAL A 19 25.63 1.49 37.18
CA VAL A 19 25.94 2.32 35.98
C VAL A 19 26.03 1.42 34.77
N ASP A 20 24.87 0.96 34.22
CA ASP A 20 24.82 0.41 32.85
C ASP A 20 23.44 0.68 32.26
N VAL A 21 23.16 1.96 32.01
CA VAL A 21 21.94 2.43 31.33
C VAL A 21 22.26 2.86 29.89
N PHE A 22 23.14 2.22 29.18
CA PHE A 22 23.18 2.24 27.71
C PHE A 22 24.27 1.29 27.20
N PRO A 23 23.94 0.07 26.79
CA PRO A 23 24.85 -0.66 25.93
C PRO A 23 24.68 -0.12 24.51
N LEU A 24 25.46 0.90 24.12
CA LEU A 24 25.91 1.06 22.75
C LEU A 24 26.83 -0.13 22.42
N ARG A 25 26.25 -1.32 22.36
CA ARG A 25 26.88 -2.43 21.65
C ARG A 25 26.88 -2.04 20.20
N ALA A 26 27.99 -1.49 19.73
CA ALA A 26 28.34 -1.50 18.32
C ALA A 26 28.09 -2.91 17.82
N ALA A 27 26.96 -3.13 17.16
CA ALA A 27 26.70 -4.34 16.42
C ALA A 27 27.81 -4.37 15.36
N ASN A 28 28.82 -5.19 15.58
CA ASN A 28 29.67 -5.66 14.52
C ASN A 28 28.70 -6.15 13.44
N ALA A 29 28.54 -5.36 12.39
CA ALA A 29 27.89 -5.78 11.17
C ALA A 29 28.80 -6.92 10.65
N THR A 30 28.51 -8.13 11.05
CA THR A 30 29.05 -9.30 10.40
C THR A 30 28.56 -9.18 8.97
N ASN A 31 29.50 -8.88 8.07
CA ASN A 31 29.34 -8.97 6.62
C ASN A 31 29.16 -10.44 6.26
N ASP A 32 28.06 -11.04 6.71
CA ASP A 32 27.72 -12.40 6.38
C ASP A 32 27.13 -12.38 4.95
N PRO A 33 27.83 -12.95 3.95
CA PRO A 33 27.37 -12.95 2.56
C PRO A 33 26.00 -13.64 2.41
N VAL A 34 25.55 -14.39 3.39
CA VAL A 34 24.22 -15.03 3.44
C VAL A 34 23.12 -14.02 3.77
N ASP A 35 23.38 -13.04 4.65
CA ASP A 35 22.38 -12.01 5.03
C ASP A 35 22.22 -10.93 3.93
N GLN A 36 23.28 -10.63 3.17
CA GLN A 36 23.22 -9.74 2.02
C GLN A 36 22.46 -10.34 0.82
N LYS A 37 22.46 -11.68 0.66
CA LYS A 37 21.69 -12.36 -0.39
C LYS A 37 20.18 -12.35 -0.15
N ARG A 38 19.70 -12.24 1.10
CA ARG A 38 18.28 -12.29 1.46
C ARG A 38 17.53 -10.98 1.22
N THR A 39 18.22 -9.85 1.14
CA THR A 39 17.58 -8.53 1.03
C THR A 39 17.64 -7.95 -0.38
N ASN A 40 18.60 -8.35 -1.20
CA ASN A 40 18.74 -7.85 -2.57
C ASN A 40 17.99 -8.75 -3.56
N MET A 41 17.25 -8.11 -4.48
CA MET A 41 16.56 -8.77 -5.58
C MET A 41 17.57 -9.58 -6.41
N ASN A 42 17.35 -10.91 -6.49
CA ASN A 42 18.20 -11.78 -7.30
C ASN A 42 17.97 -11.47 -8.80
N ARG A 43 19.01 -11.53 -9.64
CA ARG A 43 18.90 -11.35 -11.10
C ARG A 43 17.82 -12.25 -11.74
N ARG A 44 17.53 -13.42 -11.16
CA ARG A 44 16.44 -14.32 -11.59
C ARG A 44 15.04 -13.77 -11.32
N GLN A 45 14.88 -12.83 -10.38
CA GLN A 45 13.59 -12.22 -10.04
C GLN A 45 13.25 -11.03 -10.97
N LEU A 46 14.26 -10.42 -11.58
CA LEU A 46 14.13 -9.18 -12.37
C LEU A 46 13.08 -9.28 -13.49
N PRO A 47 13.00 -10.34 -14.33
CA PRO A 47 11.99 -10.40 -15.39
C PRO A 47 10.55 -10.38 -14.84
N ILE A 48 10.28 -11.09 -13.74
CA ILE A 48 8.95 -11.11 -13.11
C ILE A 48 8.64 -9.76 -12.46
N VAL A 49 9.62 -9.12 -11.84
CA VAL A 49 9.47 -7.79 -11.24
C VAL A 49 9.18 -6.74 -12.31
N LEU A 50 9.88 -6.77 -13.45
CA LEU A 50 9.62 -5.86 -14.56
C LEU A 50 8.22 -6.09 -15.15
N ALA A 51 7.84 -7.33 -15.39
CA ALA A 51 6.51 -7.67 -15.90
C ALA A 51 5.41 -7.22 -14.93
N LEU A 52 5.51 -7.62 -13.66
CA LEU A 52 4.52 -7.22 -12.64
C LEU A 52 4.54 -5.72 -12.36
N GLY A 53 5.71 -5.08 -12.34
CA GLY A 53 5.81 -3.63 -12.16
C GLY A 53 5.09 -2.87 -13.27
N THR A 54 5.27 -3.29 -14.53
CA THR A 54 4.57 -2.72 -15.68
C THR A 54 3.06 -2.96 -15.58
N THR A 55 2.63 -4.19 -15.27
CA THR A 55 1.19 -4.49 -15.16
C THR A 55 0.55 -3.79 -13.96
N GLN A 56 1.28 -3.59 -12.85
CA GLN A 56 0.81 -2.79 -11.71
C GLN A 56 0.69 -1.31 -12.09
N THR A 57 1.69 -0.75 -12.80
CA THR A 57 1.62 0.64 -13.30
C THR A 57 0.38 0.82 -14.17
N LEU A 58 0.15 -0.10 -15.10
CA LEU A 58 -1.02 -0.08 -15.99
C LEU A 58 -2.33 -0.22 -15.23
N ALA A 59 -2.44 -1.18 -14.30
CA ALA A 59 -3.66 -1.42 -13.54
C ALA A 59 -4.03 -0.22 -12.66
N TRP A 60 -3.05 0.38 -11.96
CA TRP A 60 -3.28 1.58 -11.14
C TRP A 60 -3.67 2.79 -11.99
N ALA A 61 -3.00 3.02 -13.12
CA ALA A 61 -3.27 4.13 -14.03
C ALA A 61 -4.68 4.04 -14.63
N SER A 62 -5.06 2.84 -15.10
CA SER A 62 -6.31 2.62 -15.84
C SER A 62 -7.53 2.34 -14.95
N SER A 63 -7.37 2.22 -13.61
CA SER A 63 -8.49 1.98 -12.70
C SER A 63 -8.52 2.99 -11.55
N TYR A 64 -7.58 2.91 -10.60
CA TYR A 64 -7.61 3.72 -9.38
C TYR A 64 -7.38 5.22 -9.63
N TYR A 65 -6.47 5.58 -10.54
CA TYR A 65 -6.15 6.98 -10.84
C TYR A 65 -7.02 7.60 -11.93
N LEU A 66 -7.76 6.79 -12.66
CA LEU A 66 -8.60 7.20 -13.78
C LEU A 66 -9.70 8.22 -13.39
N PRO A 67 -10.47 8.03 -12.28
CA PRO A 67 -11.58 8.92 -11.92
C PRO A 67 -11.16 10.38 -11.76
N ALA A 68 -9.92 10.64 -11.32
CA ALA A 68 -9.42 11.99 -11.10
C ALA A 68 -9.50 12.88 -12.35
N LEU A 69 -9.49 12.30 -13.54
CA LEU A 69 -9.49 13.01 -14.80
C LEU A 69 -10.78 12.83 -15.60
N ILE A 70 -11.42 11.66 -15.54
CA ILE A 70 -12.62 11.40 -16.36
C ILE A 70 -13.93 11.76 -15.64
N ALA A 71 -13.91 12.03 -14.32
CA ALA A 71 -15.14 12.25 -13.58
C ALA A 71 -15.94 13.44 -14.11
N ASP A 72 -15.32 14.58 -14.35
CA ASP A 72 -16.01 15.79 -14.82
C ASP A 72 -16.55 15.69 -16.25
N PRO A 73 -15.78 15.24 -17.27
CA PRO A 73 -16.34 15.05 -18.60
C PRO A 73 -17.43 14.00 -18.64
N MET A 74 -17.31 12.90 -17.88
CA MET A 74 -18.34 11.87 -17.77
C MET A 74 -19.59 12.41 -17.08
N ALA A 75 -19.46 13.19 -16.01
CA ALA A 75 -20.58 13.79 -15.29
C ALA A 75 -21.39 14.72 -16.20
N ARG A 76 -20.71 15.57 -17.00
CA ARG A 76 -21.36 16.44 -17.99
C ARG A 76 -22.14 15.64 -19.03
N ASP A 77 -21.55 14.59 -19.57
CA ASP A 77 -22.17 13.73 -20.57
C ASP A 77 -23.41 12.96 -20.06
N LEU A 78 -23.36 12.53 -18.81
CA LEU A 78 -24.45 11.80 -18.16
C LEU A 78 -25.49 12.71 -17.51
N GLY A 79 -25.28 14.04 -17.49
CA GLY A 79 -26.19 15.02 -16.90
C GLY A 79 -26.28 14.90 -15.37
N VAL A 80 -25.19 14.49 -14.69
CA VAL A 80 -25.15 14.33 -13.24
C VAL A 80 -23.97 15.09 -12.63
N SER A 81 -23.90 15.17 -11.30
CA SER A 81 -22.73 15.70 -10.62
C SER A 81 -21.59 14.68 -10.58
N SER A 82 -20.33 15.15 -10.55
CA SER A 82 -19.13 14.29 -10.39
C SER A 82 -19.19 13.44 -9.12
N ASN A 83 -19.98 13.83 -8.12
CA ASN A 83 -20.18 13.03 -6.90
C ASN A 83 -20.77 11.63 -7.18
N TRP A 84 -21.59 11.46 -8.22
CA TRP A 84 -22.09 10.15 -8.63
C TRP A 84 -20.96 9.23 -9.10
N ILE A 85 -20.01 9.78 -9.84
CA ILE A 85 -18.85 9.02 -10.35
C ILE A 85 -17.94 8.63 -9.18
N PHE A 86 -17.63 9.57 -8.29
CA PHE A 86 -16.82 9.28 -7.09
C PHE A 86 -17.54 8.33 -6.13
N GLY A 87 -18.87 8.41 -6.02
CA GLY A 87 -19.68 7.45 -5.27
C GLY A 87 -19.59 6.03 -5.83
N ALA A 88 -19.71 5.88 -7.17
CA ALA A 88 -19.56 4.59 -7.85
C ALA A 88 -18.12 4.04 -7.70
N PHE A 89 -17.11 4.90 -7.79
CA PHE A 89 -15.73 4.53 -7.51
C PHE A 89 -15.53 4.08 -6.06
N SER A 90 -16.11 4.78 -5.08
CA SER A 90 -16.08 4.36 -3.67
C SER A 90 -16.74 2.99 -3.47
N ALA A 91 -17.87 2.74 -4.12
CA ALA A 91 -18.52 1.43 -4.12
C ALA A 91 -17.62 0.34 -4.71
N SER A 92 -16.86 0.66 -5.77
CA SER A 92 -15.88 -0.26 -6.35
C SER A 92 -14.76 -0.65 -5.37
N LEU A 93 -14.30 0.30 -4.54
CA LEU A 93 -13.31 0.03 -3.50
C LEU A 93 -13.89 -0.87 -2.40
N VAL A 94 -15.15 -0.70 -2.03
CA VAL A 94 -15.85 -1.59 -1.09
C VAL A 94 -15.95 -3.01 -1.66
N ILE A 95 -16.35 -3.18 -2.92
CA ILE A 95 -16.34 -4.48 -3.61
C ILE A 95 -14.94 -5.10 -3.58
N SER A 96 -13.92 -4.30 -3.91
CA SER A 96 -12.54 -4.76 -3.87
C SER A 96 -12.12 -5.21 -2.47
N ALA A 97 -12.55 -4.51 -1.42
CA ALA A 97 -12.29 -4.89 -0.02
C ALA A 97 -12.94 -6.23 0.33
N MET A 98 -14.21 -6.42 -0.01
CA MET A 98 -14.98 -7.64 0.29
C MET A 98 -14.42 -8.87 -0.43
N LEU A 99 -13.92 -8.70 -1.64
CA LEU A 99 -13.35 -9.79 -2.44
C LEU A 99 -11.89 -10.11 -2.06
N GLY A 100 -11.16 -9.17 -1.42
CA GLY A 100 -9.75 -9.29 -1.09
C GLY A 100 -9.36 -10.65 -0.48
N PRO A 101 -10.02 -11.12 0.60
CA PRO A 101 -9.69 -12.40 1.22
C PRO A 101 -9.89 -13.60 0.29
N ARG A 102 -10.98 -13.60 -0.51
CA ARG A 102 -11.24 -14.68 -1.48
C ARG A 102 -10.20 -14.71 -2.60
N ILE A 103 -9.85 -13.54 -3.12
CA ILE A 103 -8.82 -13.40 -4.18
C ILE A 103 -7.45 -13.80 -3.64
N GLY A 104 -7.08 -13.34 -2.46
CA GLY A 104 -5.83 -13.73 -1.82
C GLY A 104 -5.72 -15.24 -1.64
N ARG A 105 -6.78 -15.89 -1.13
CA ARG A 105 -6.85 -17.35 -1.04
C ARG A 105 -6.73 -18.03 -2.40
N GLN A 106 -7.40 -17.51 -3.42
CA GLN A 106 -7.32 -18.05 -4.77
C GLN A 106 -5.86 -18.03 -5.26
N ILE A 107 -5.12 -16.95 -5.02
CA ILE A 107 -3.70 -16.84 -5.39
C ILE A 107 -2.85 -17.85 -4.60
N ASP A 108 -3.11 -18.04 -3.31
CA ASP A 108 -2.42 -19.02 -2.49
C ASP A 108 -2.61 -20.45 -3.02
N LEU A 109 -3.80 -20.77 -3.58
CA LEU A 109 -4.13 -22.10 -4.11
C LEU A 109 -3.64 -22.32 -5.54
N VAL A 110 -4.03 -21.41 -6.46
CA VAL A 110 -3.81 -21.62 -7.91
C VAL A 110 -2.65 -20.80 -8.48
N GLY A 111 -2.07 -19.89 -7.68
CA GLY A 111 -0.99 -18.99 -8.08
C GLY A 111 -1.47 -17.70 -8.72
N GLY A 112 -0.53 -16.75 -8.84
CA GLY A 112 -0.83 -15.40 -9.33
C GLY A 112 -1.15 -15.32 -10.81
N ARG A 113 -0.58 -16.21 -11.65
CA ARG A 113 -0.72 -16.16 -13.11
C ARG A 113 -2.17 -16.04 -13.56
N GLN A 114 -3.04 -16.97 -13.12
CA GLN A 114 -4.43 -17.01 -13.56
C GLN A 114 -5.22 -15.81 -13.06
N VAL A 115 -5.06 -15.45 -11.78
CA VAL A 115 -5.82 -14.36 -11.16
C VAL A 115 -5.42 -13.00 -11.74
N LEU A 116 -4.12 -12.73 -11.87
CA LEU A 116 -3.62 -11.47 -12.44
C LEU A 116 -3.91 -11.34 -13.94
N SER A 117 -3.88 -12.43 -14.70
CA SER A 117 -4.32 -12.42 -16.09
C SER A 117 -5.82 -12.14 -16.20
N ALA A 118 -6.63 -12.80 -15.36
CA ALA A 118 -8.08 -12.54 -15.31
C ALA A 118 -8.39 -11.09 -14.88
N SER A 119 -7.56 -10.48 -14.02
CA SER A 119 -7.73 -9.07 -13.65
C SER A 119 -7.64 -8.13 -14.85
N ASN A 120 -6.67 -8.35 -15.77
CA ASN A 120 -6.54 -7.53 -16.97
C ASN A 120 -7.78 -7.62 -17.86
N VAL A 121 -8.35 -8.82 -18.00
CA VAL A 121 -9.61 -9.01 -18.75
C VAL A 121 -10.77 -8.31 -18.04
N THR A 122 -10.87 -8.45 -16.72
CA THR A 122 -11.95 -7.83 -15.93
C THR A 122 -11.84 -6.30 -15.93
N ILE A 123 -10.62 -5.74 -15.78
CA ILE A 123 -10.40 -4.29 -15.87
C ILE A 123 -10.76 -3.80 -17.28
N ALA A 124 -10.31 -4.50 -18.32
CA ALA A 124 -10.63 -4.14 -19.71
C ALA A 124 -12.16 -4.18 -19.96
N ALA A 125 -12.85 -5.20 -19.48
CA ALA A 125 -14.31 -5.28 -19.59
C ALA A 125 -15.01 -4.13 -18.86
N GLY A 126 -14.57 -3.79 -17.64
CA GLY A 126 -15.06 -2.64 -16.88
C GLY A 126 -14.83 -1.31 -17.61
N LEU A 127 -13.65 -1.13 -18.22
CA LEU A 127 -13.32 0.07 -19.00
C LEU A 127 -14.15 0.17 -20.30
N VAL A 128 -14.37 -0.95 -20.99
CA VAL A 128 -15.26 -0.99 -22.15
C VAL A 128 -16.69 -0.63 -21.76
N LEU A 129 -17.22 -1.25 -20.69
CA LEU A 129 -18.54 -0.90 -20.16
C LEU A 129 -18.63 0.56 -19.75
N LEU A 130 -17.57 1.12 -19.18
CA LEU A 130 -17.51 2.53 -18.81
C LEU A 130 -17.55 3.43 -20.06
N GLY A 131 -16.76 3.12 -21.10
CA GLY A 131 -16.77 3.84 -22.38
C GLY A 131 -18.11 3.75 -23.11
N LEU A 132 -18.85 2.65 -22.94
CA LEU A 132 -20.21 2.46 -23.49
C LEU A 132 -21.32 3.03 -22.60
N ALA A 133 -21.00 3.61 -21.44
CA ALA A 133 -22.03 4.09 -20.52
C ALA A 133 -22.72 5.35 -21.04
N HIS A 134 -24.03 5.26 -21.24
CA HIS A 134 -24.94 6.36 -21.58
C HIS A 134 -25.96 6.64 -20.47
N SER A 135 -25.83 5.97 -19.32
CA SER A 135 -26.70 6.14 -18.17
C SER A 135 -25.96 5.85 -16.86
N VAL A 136 -26.46 6.43 -15.75
CA VAL A 136 -25.89 6.24 -14.42
C VAL A 136 -25.85 4.76 -13.99
N PRO A 137 -26.88 3.93 -14.19
CA PRO A 137 -26.82 2.52 -13.82
C PRO A 137 -25.74 1.73 -14.55
N VAL A 138 -25.54 1.99 -15.86
CA VAL A 138 -24.48 1.33 -16.63
C VAL A 138 -23.10 1.78 -16.16
N MET A 139 -22.91 3.06 -15.89
CA MET A 139 -21.69 3.63 -15.31
C MET A 139 -21.40 3.01 -13.94
N ALA A 140 -22.39 2.94 -13.05
CA ALA A 140 -22.24 2.33 -11.73
C ALA A 140 -21.87 0.83 -11.84
N PHE A 141 -22.53 0.08 -12.73
CA PHE A 141 -22.19 -1.32 -12.99
C PHE A 141 -20.76 -1.49 -13.52
N ALA A 142 -20.31 -0.62 -14.43
CA ALA A 142 -18.94 -0.62 -14.93
C ALA A 142 -17.92 -0.43 -13.79
N TRP A 143 -18.18 0.48 -12.85
CA TRP A 143 -17.34 0.66 -11.66
C TRP A 143 -17.34 -0.56 -10.74
N LEU A 144 -18.46 -1.29 -10.59
CA LEU A 144 -18.47 -2.55 -9.82
C LEU A 144 -17.59 -3.61 -10.48
N VAL A 145 -17.64 -3.74 -11.81
CA VAL A 145 -16.75 -4.63 -12.56
C VAL A 145 -15.28 -4.22 -12.40
N LEU A 146 -14.98 -2.92 -12.47
CA LEU A 146 -13.64 -2.40 -12.17
C LEU A 146 -13.21 -2.72 -10.73
N GLY A 147 -14.13 -2.67 -9.77
CA GLY A 147 -13.88 -3.07 -8.38
C GLY A 147 -13.42 -4.52 -8.23
N ILE A 148 -14.04 -5.44 -8.99
CA ILE A 148 -13.62 -6.84 -9.07
C ILE A 148 -12.22 -6.93 -9.68
N GLY A 149 -11.99 -6.24 -10.80
CA GLY A 149 -10.68 -6.17 -11.46
C GLY A 149 -9.59 -5.63 -10.54
N MET A 150 -9.87 -4.57 -9.78
CA MET A 150 -8.95 -3.99 -8.79
C MET A 150 -8.63 -4.97 -7.63
N ALA A 151 -9.62 -5.75 -7.17
CA ALA A 151 -9.38 -6.78 -6.16
C ALA A 151 -8.38 -7.83 -6.65
N MET A 152 -8.49 -8.20 -7.93
CA MET A 152 -7.68 -9.24 -8.56
C MET A 152 -6.32 -8.75 -9.07
N GLY A 153 -6.15 -7.46 -9.32
CA GLY A 153 -5.03 -6.92 -10.10
C GLY A 153 -4.14 -5.90 -9.40
N LEU A 154 -4.56 -5.29 -8.29
CA LEU A 154 -3.75 -4.30 -7.58
C LEU A 154 -2.77 -4.95 -6.60
N TYR A 155 -2.04 -4.12 -5.86
CA TYR A 155 -0.89 -4.52 -5.02
C TYR A 155 -1.10 -5.77 -4.17
N ASP A 156 -2.24 -5.94 -3.48
CA ASP A 156 -2.43 -7.09 -2.59
C ASP A 156 -2.35 -8.41 -3.36
N ALA A 157 -2.95 -8.45 -4.56
CA ALA A 157 -2.89 -9.61 -5.44
C ALA A 157 -1.45 -9.85 -5.98
N ALA A 158 -0.76 -8.78 -6.38
CA ALA A 158 0.63 -8.87 -6.84
C ALA A 158 1.58 -9.31 -5.72
N PHE A 159 1.40 -8.78 -4.49
CA PHE A 159 2.18 -9.19 -3.33
C PHE A 159 1.92 -10.65 -2.95
N ALA A 160 0.66 -11.09 -2.97
CA ALA A 160 0.29 -12.49 -2.76
C ALA A 160 0.96 -13.40 -3.79
N ALA A 161 0.96 -13.00 -5.07
CA ALA A 161 1.62 -13.75 -6.13
C ALA A 161 3.13 -13.85 -5.92
N LEU A 162 3.80 -12.74 -5.55
CA LEU A 162 5.23 -12.74 -5.23
C LEU A 162 5.56 -13.57 -3.99
N GLY A 163 4.74 -13.45 -2.93
CA GLY A 163 4.88 -14.29 -1.74
C GLY A 163 4.72 -15.77 -2.04
N ARG A 164 3.83 -16.14 -2.95
CA ARG A 164 3.63 -17.52 -3.41
C ARG A 164 4.80 -18.04 -4.25
N ILE A 165 5.44 -17.17 -5.06
CA ILE A 165 6.55 -17.55 -5.96
C ILE A 165 7.88 -17.60 -5.18
N TYR A 166 8.16 -16.61 -4.34
CA TYR A 166 9.47 -16.40 -3.73
C TYR A 166 9.50 -16.65 -2.22
N GLY A 167 8.34 -16.91 -1.59
CA GLY A 167 8.28 -17.14 -0.15
C GLY A 167 8.83 -15.94 0.63
N THR A 168 9.72 -16.21 1.58
CA THR A 168 10.39 -15.21 2.43
C THR A 168 11.30 -14.24 1.65
N GLU A 169 11.76 -14.65 0.45
CA GLU A 169 12.62 -13.83 -0.41
C GLU A 169 11.83 -12.80 -1.26
N ALA A 170 10.50 -12.77 -1.15
CA ALA A 170 9.65 -11.86 -1.92
C ALA A 170 9.85 -10.37 -1.59
N ARG A 171 10.48 -10.02 -0.46
CA ARG A 171 10.61 -8.63 0.00
C ARG A 171 11.22 -7.70 -1.08
N GLY A 172 12.34 -8.09 -1.67
CA GLY A 172 13.00 -7.30 -2.72
C GLY A 172 12.12 -7.12 -3.96
N SER A 173 11.40 -8.18 -4.35
CA SER A 173 10.46 -8.14 -5.48
C SER A 173 9.25 -7.25 -5.19
N ILE A 174 8.68 -7.30 -3.97
CA ILE A 174 7.59 -6.41 -3.52
C ILE A 174 8.04 -4.95 -3.59
N THR A 175 9.24 -4.63 -3.09
CA THR A 175 9.80 -3.28 -3.17
C THR A 175 10.00 -2.86 -4.63
N GLY A 176 10.51 -3.75 -5.49
CA GLY A 176 10.75 -3.48 -6.92
C GLY A 176 9.48 -3.13 -7.68
N ILE A 177 8.39 -3.90 -7.51
CA ILE A 177 7.12 -3.57 -8.19
C ILE A 177 6.48 -2.29 -7.65
N THR A 178 6.65 -1.98 -6.37
CA THR A 178 6.13 -0.73 -5.78
C THR A 178 6.92 0.50 -6.24
N LEU A 179 8.23 0.36 -6.52
CA LEU A 179 9.01 1.43 -7.14
C LEU A 179 8.47 1.75 -8.53
N MET A 180 8.27 0.75 -9.39
CA MET A 180 7.76 0.94 -10.74
C MET A 180 6.34 1.52 -10.74
N ALA A 181 5.42 0.89 -10.01
CA ALA A 181 4.04 1.35 -9.94
C ALA A 181 3.87 2.65 -9.13
N GLY A 182 4.92 3.12 -8.46
CA GLY A 182 4.98 4.47 -7.90
C GLY A 182 4.85 5.56 -8.96
N PHE A 183 5.21 5.26 -10.21
CA PHE A 183 5.04 6.16 -11.35
C PHE A 183 3.68 6.03 -12.06
N ALA A 184 2.74 5.24 -11.52
CA ALA A 184 1.46 4.99 -12.19
C ALA A 184 0.64 6.27 -12.42
N SER A 185 0.61 7.21 -11.47
CA SER A 185 -0.03 8.51 -11.66
C SER A 185 0.79 9.41 -12.58
N THR A 186 2.13 9.40 -12.45
CA THR A 186 3.05 10.21 -13.27
C THR A 186 2.96 9.85 -14.76
N ILE A 187 2.69 8.59 -15.09
CA ILE A 187 2.49 8.10 -16.45
C ILE A 187 1.01 8.17 -16.84
N GLY A 188 0.13 7.72 -15.96
CA GLY A 188 -1.30 7.55 -16.23
C GLY A 188 -2.03 8.86 -16.44
N TRP A 189 -1.75 9.86 -15.61
CA TRP A 189 -2.43 11.16 -15.73
C TRP A 189 -2.12 11.91 -17.03
N PRO A 190 -0.84 12.09 -17.45
CA PRO A 190 -0.56 12.70 -18.73
C PRO A 190 -1.14 11.93 -19.93
N LEU A 191 -1.07 10.60 -19.91
CA LEU A 191 -1.65 9.78 -20.99
C LEU A 191 -3.18 9.90 -21.04
N THR A 192 -3.84 9.89 -19.88
CA THR A 192 -5.28 10.08 -19.78
C THR A 192 -5.68 11.50 -20.22
N ALA A 193 -4.97 12.54 -19.75
CA ALA A 193 -5.23 13.93 -20.15
C ALA A 193 -5.03 14.14 -21.65
N TRP A 194 -3.99 13.55 -22.23
CA TRP A 194 -3.77 13.57 -23.68
C TRP A 194 -4.92 12.90 -24.43
N GLY A 195 -5.36 11.71 -23.98
CA GLY A 195 -6.52 11.03 -24.57
C GLY A 195 -7.79 11.87 -24.49
N LEU A 196 -8.08 12.46 -23.31
CA LEU A 196 -9.23 13.33 -23.11
C LEU A 196 -9.25 14.52 -24.08
N SER A 197 -8.09 15.14 -24.34
CA SER A 197 -8.00 16.32 -25.20
C SER A 197 -8.10 15.99 -26.71
N HIS A 198 -7.76 14.78 -27.13
CA HIS A 198 -7.68 14.41 -28.55
C HIS A 198 -8.84 13.53 -29.02
N VAL A 199 -9.30 12.62 -28.18
CA VAL A 199 -10.30 11.62 -28.58
C VAL A 199 -11.51 11.55 -27.65
N GLY A 200 -11.45 12.18 -26.48
CA GLY A 200 -12.52 12.15 -25.49
C GLY A 200 -12.38 11.06 -24.44
N TRP A 201 -13.26 11.08 -23.45
CA TRP A 201 -13.15 10.17 -22.28
C TRP A 201 -13.54 8.72 -22.61
N ARG A 202 -14.49 8.51 -23.54
CA ARG A 202 -14.92 7.15 -23.92
C ARG A 202 -13.82 6.40 -24.63
N GLU A 203 -13.23 7.00 -25.63
CA GLU A 203 -12.13 6.45 -26.43
C GLU A 203 -10.88 6.26 -25.56
N THR A 204 -10.67 7.14 -24.59
CA THR A 204 -9.59 6.98 -23.60
C THR A 204 -9.82 5.73 -22.74
N CYS A 205 -11.07 5.44 -22.34
CA CYS A 205 -11.40 4.18 -21.65
C CYS A 205 -11.12 2.97 -22.52
N PHE A 206 -11.50 3.01 -23.83
CA PHE A 206 -11.21 1.92 -24.78
C PHE A 206 -9.71 1.74 -25.00
N ALA A 207 -8.94 2.81 -25.07
CA ALA A 207 -7.47 2.75 -25.17
C ALA A 207 -6.84 2.07 -23.95
N TRP A 208 -7.30 2.42 -22.74
CA TRP A 208 -6.86 1.76 -21.52
C TRP A 208 -7.29 0.29 -21.45
N ALA A 209 -8.47 -0.06 -21.96
CA ALA A 209 -8.93 -1.44 -22.08
C ALA A 209 -8.03 -2.24 -23.03
N ALA A 210 -7.73 -1.68 -24.21
CA ALA A 210 -6.81 -2.28 -25.17
C ALA A 210 -5.41 -2.48 -24.56
N ALA A 211 -4.87 -1.50 -23.82
CA ALA A 211 -3.58 -1.63 -23.15
C ALA A 211 -3.56 -2.78 -22.12
N ASN A 212 -4.65 -2.97 -21.35
CA ASN A 212 -4.77 -4.10 -20.42
C ASN A 212 -4.75 -5.45 -21.16
N ILE A 213 -5.42 -5.57 -22.32
CA ILE A 213 -5.46 -6.80 -23.12
C ILE A 213 -4.16 -7.04 -23.89
N LEU A 214 -3.58 -6.00 -24.50
CA LEU A 214 -2.43 -6.15 -25.41
C LEU A 214 -1.07 -6.15 -24.66
N ILE A 215 -0.99 -5.52 -23.49
CA ILE A 215 0.23 -5.42 -22.70
C ILE A 215 0.08 -6.18 -21.38
N GLY A 216 -0.93 -5.84 -20.60
CA GLY A 216 -1.10 -6.37 -19.24
C GLY A 216 -1.33 -7.88 -19.22
N LEU A 217 -2.28 -8.36 -20.01
CA LEU A 217 -2.64 -9.78 -20.09
C LEU A 217 -1.46 -10.65 -20.56
N PRO A 218 -0.75 -10.35 -21.66
CA PRO A 218 0.40 -11.15 -22.09
C PRO A 218 1.53 -11.16 -21.05
N LEU A 219 1.85 -10.03 -20.43
CA LEU A 219 2.89 -9.98 -19.40
C LEU A 219 2.53 -10.87 -18.20
N ASN A 220 1.31 -10.79 -17.70
CA ASN A 220 0.89 -11.63 -16.57
C ASN A 220 0.78 -13.11 -16.99
N PHE A 221 0.34 -13.41 -18.22
CA PHE A 221 0.13 -14.78 -18.66
C PHE A 221 1.44 -15.51 -19.00
N PHE A 222 2.40 -14.86 -19.66
CA PHE A 222 3.62 -15.52 -20.11
C PHE A 222 4.79 -15.41 -19.12
N MET A 223 4.86 -14.30 -18.34
CA MET A 223 6.00 -14.08 -17.44
C MET A 223 5.82 -14.72 -16.06
N LEU A 224 4.57 -14.91 -15.60
CA LEU A 224 4.36 -15.54 -14.30
C LEU A 224 4.34 -17.07 -14.42
N PRO A 225 4.97 -17.78 -13.47
CA PRO A 225 4.98 -19.26 -13.49
C PRO A 225 3.58 -19.84 -13.27
N ALA A 226 3.26 -20.89 -14.02
CA ALA A 226 2.06 -21.68 -13.79
C ALA A 226 2.34 -22.72 -12.68
N ILE A 227 1.41 -22.88 -11.75
CA ILE A 227 1.49 -23.92 -10.74
C ILE A 227 0.86 -25.20 -11.30
N LYS A 228 1.67 -26.25 -11.44
CA LYS A 228 1.19 -27.57 -11.88
C LYS A 228 0.27 -28.17 -10.80
N GLY A 229 -0.84 -28.75 -11.19
CA GLY A 229 -1.79 -29.37 -10.25
C GLY A 229 -2.65 -28.41 -9.43
N ALA A 230 -2.60 -27.09 -9.72
CA ALA A 230 -3.33 -26.06 -9.00
C ALA A 230 -4.84 -26.31 -8.88
N LYS A 231 -5.49 -26.81 -9.94
CA LYS A 231 -6.93 -27.13 -9.92
C LYS A 231 -7.26 -28.26 -8.94
N GLN A 232 -6.39 -29.27 -8.87
CA GLN A 232 -6.57 -30.43 -8.01
C GLN A 232 -6.31 -30.05 -6.54
N ALA A 233 -5.27 -29.25 -6.29
CA ALA A 233 -4.99 -28.69 -4.96
C ALA A 233 -6.13 -27.79 -4.47
N ALA A 234 -6.74 -26.99 -5.35
CA ALA A 234 -7.87 -26.14 -5.00
C ALA A 234 -9.16 -26.93 -4.68
N ALA A 235 -9.38 -28.06 -5.36
CA ALA A 235 -10.55 -28.92 -5.14
C ALA A 235 -10.51 -29.66 -3.80
N THR A 236 -9.30 -29.97 -3.28
CA THR A 236 -9.08 -30.70 -2.03
C THR A 236 -8.69 -29.79 -0.86
N ALA A 237 -8.55 -28.48 -1.11
CA ALA A 237 -8.07 -27.55 -0.09
C ALA A 237 -9.14 -27.30 0.98
N GLU A 238 -8.80 -27.60 2.22
CA GLU A 238 -9.58 -27.21 3.39
C GLU A 238 -9.66 -25.67 3.52
N LYS A 239 -10.68 -25.20 4.24
CA LYS A 239 -10.76 -23.76 4.55
C LYS A 239 -9.51 -23.35 5.32
N PRO A 240 -8.82 -22.25 4.95
CA PRO A 240 -7.64 -21.82 5.66
C PRO A 240 -8.02 -21.51 7.11
N HIS A 241 -7.38 -22.19 8.05
CA HIS A 241 -7.52 -21.88 9.46
C HIS A 241 -6.51 -20.78 9.81
N VAL A 242 -6.88 -19.55 9.51
CA VAL A 242 -6.08 -18.37 9.89
C VAL A 242 -6.73 -17.75 11.13
N PRO A 243 -6.10 -17.89 12.30
CA PRO A 243 -6.63 -17.28 13.51
C PRO A 243 -6.58 -15.76 13.37
N LEU A 244 -7.68 -15.10 13.74
CA LEU A 244 -7.71 -13.64 13.93
C LEU A 244 -7.07 -13.31 15.29
N ASP A 245 -5.77 -13.52 15.38
CA ASP A 245 -5.02 -13.22 16.59
C ASP A 245 -4.82 -11.70 16.78
N ARG A 246 -4.33 -11.35 17.96
CA ARG A 246 -4.07 -9.94 18.34
C ARG A 246 -3.20 -9.21 17.31
N VAL A 247 -2.19 -9.88 16.76
CA VAL A 247 -1.24 -9.27 15.81
C VAL A 247 -1.93 -8.96 14.50
N MET A 248 -2.78 -9.87 14.01
CA MET A 248 -3.54 -9.68 12.79
C MET A 248 -4.54 -8.51 12.91
N VAL A 249 -5.23 -8.42 14.05
CA VAL A 249 -6.16 -7.30 14.34
C VAL A 249 -5.39 -5.97 14.43
N LEU A 250 -4.24 -5.94 15.11
CA LEU A 250 -3.41 -4.74 15.20
C LEU A 250 -2.91 -4.29 13.83
N LEU A 251 -2.46 -5.21 12.97
CA LEU A 251 -2.03 -4.87 11.61
C LEU A 251 -3.19 -4.37 10.74
N ALA A 252 -4.35 -4.99 10.83
CA ALA A 252 -5.56 -4.53 10.14
C ALA A 252 -5.93 -3.10 10.57
N PHE A 253 -5.87 -2.81 11.87
CA PHE A 253 -6.07 -1.47 12.41
C PHE A 253 -5.01 -0.48 11.91
N VAL A 254 -3.71 -0.83 11.98
CA VAL A 254 -2.61 0.02 11.51
C VAL A 254 -2.83 0.42 10.06
N PHE A 255 -3.10 -0.54 9.19
CA PHE A 255 -3.30 -0.23 7.77
C PHE A 255 -4.62 0.51 7.52
N ALA A 256 -5.69 0.23 8.27
CA ALA A 256 -6.93 1.01 8.18
C ALA A 256 -6.71 2.47 8.55
N ALA A 257 -6.06 2.74 9.69
CA ALA A 257 -5.76 4.09 10.16
C ALA A 257 -4.90 4.88 9.15
N VAL A 258 -3.82 4.27 8.66
CA VAL A 258 -2.92 4.90 7.70
C VAL A 258 -3.60 5.14 6.34
N TRP A 259 -4.39 4.18 5.84
CA TRP A 259 -5.10 4.35 4.56
C TRP A 259 -6.26 5.34 4.66
N THR A 260 -6.85 5.53 5.85
CA THR A 260 -7.78 6.64 6.11
C THR A 260 -7.07 7.98 5.89
N VAL A 261 -5.89 8.17 6.49
CA VAL A 261 -5.09 9.39 6.29
C VAL A 261 -4.72 9.57 4.82
N THR A 262 -4.28 8.49 4.16
CA THR A 262 -3.92 8.54 2.73
C THR A 262 -5.11 8.93 1.86
N GLY A 263 -6.29 8.36 2.09
CA GLY A 263 -7.52 8.69 1.35
C GLY A 263 -7.98 10.12 1.57
N ALA A 264 -7.90 10.62 2.80
CA ALA A 264 -8.23 12.00 3.13
C ALA A 264 -7.26 13.01 2.48
N MET A 265 -5.95 12.76 2.61
CA MET A 265 -4.93 13.66 2.04
C MET A 265 -4.94 13.65 0.51
N ALA A 266 -5.28 12.54 -0.13
CA ALA A 266 -5.36 12.47 -1.59
C ALA A 266 -6.38 13.46 -2.19
N VAL A 267 -7.40 13.85 -1.44
CA VAL A 267 -8.47 14.75 -1.88
C VAL A 267 -8.32 16.14 -1.28
N HIS A 268 -8.00 16.22 0.01
CA HIS A 268 -8.12 17.48 0.77
C HIS A 268 -6.79 18.18 1.03
N PHE A 269 -5.66 17.64 0.58
CA PHE A 269 -4.34 18.21 0.87
C PHE A 269 -4.22 19.68 0.42
N PRO A 270 -4.62 20.08 -0.81
CA PRO A 270 -4.54 21.48 -1.22
C PRO A 270 -5.44 22.40 -0.37
N ARG A 271 -6.70 21.98 -0.14
CA ARG A 271 -7.66 22.75 0.66
C ARG A 271 -7.14 23.03 2.08
N LEU A 272 -6.52 21.99 2.71
CA LEU A 272 -5.95 22.16 4.05
C LEU A 272 -4.83 23.18 4.09
N LEU A 273 -4.01 23.26 3.05
CA LEU A 273 -2.94 24.25 2.94
C LEU A 273 -3.49 25.65 2.68
N GLU A 274 -4.53 25.77 1.86
CA GLU A 274 -5.25 27.04 1.61
C GLU A 274 -5.88 27.57 2.91
N ASP A 275 -6.52 26.71 3.69
CA ASP A 275 -7.06 27.06 5.03
C ASP A 275 -5.96 27.53 6.02
N MET A 276 -4.69 27.20 5.76
CA MET A 276 -3.53 27.63 6.54
C MET A 276 -2.81 28.85 5.93
N GLY A 277 -3.40 29.46 4.92
CA GLY A 277 -2.92 30.70 4.29
C GLY A 277 -2.02 30.50 3.07
N ALA A 278 -1.88 29.27 2.53
CA ALA A 278 -1.21 29.07 1.26
C ALA A 278 -2.10 29.59 0.10
N THR A 279 -1.48 30.17 -0.91
CA THR A 279 -2.18 30.44 -2.18
C THR A 279 -2.49 29.12 -2.89
N HIS A 280 -3.49 29.12 -3.78
CA HIS A 280 -3.85 27.95 -4.57
C HIS A 280 -2.65 27.36 -5.35
N LEU A 281 -1.81 28.23 -5.90
CA LEU A 281 -0.61 27.82 -6.63
C LEU A 281 0.43 27.14 -5.71
N GLU A 282 0.65 27.69 -4.52
CA GLU A 282 1.56 27.11 -3.51
C GLU A 282 1.05 25.76 -3.01
N ALA A 283 -0.25 25.62 -2.78
CA ALA A 283 -0.87 24.37 -2.35
C ALA A 283 -0.72 23.26 -3.41
N ILE A 284 -0.94 23.59 -4.69
CA ILE A 284 -0.73 22.66 -5.82
C ILE A 284 0.75 22.31 -5.95
N ALA A 285 1.65 23.30 -5.88
CA ALA A 285 3.10 23.06 -6.00
C ALA A 285 3.61 22.18 -4.86
N ALA A 286 3.15 22.39 -3.63
CA ALA A 286 3.46 21.53 -2.50
C ALA A 286 2.93 20.10 -2.72
N GLY A 287 1.67 19.95 -3.17
CA GLY A 287 1.05 18.67 -3.48
C GLY A 287 1.83 17.87 -4.54
N ALA A 288 2.40 18.55 -5.53
CA ALA A 288 3.22 17.94 -6.57
C ALA A 288 4.51 17.27 -6.02
N LEU A 289 5.00 17.68 -4.84
CA LEU A 289 6.17 17.08 -4.18
C LEU A 289 5.87 15.72 -3.54
N ILE A 290 4.61 15.38 -3.29
CA ILE A 290 4.22 14.11 -2.64
C ILE A 290 4.71 12.90 -3.46
N GLY A 291 4.52 12.93 -4.79
CA GLY A 291 4.94 11.83 -5.67
C GLY A 291 6.46 11.58 -5.65
N PRO A 292 7.30 12.59 -5.95
CA PRO A 292 8.75 12.48 -5.82
C PRO A 292 9.22 12.03 -4.43
N ALA A 293 8.61 12.54 -3.36
CA ALA A 293 8.93 12.13 -1.99
C ALA A 293 8.62 10.65 -1.74
N GLN A 294 7.48 10.14 -2.24
CA GLN A 294 7.15 8.71 -2.17
C GLN A 294 8.20 7.85 -2.86
N VAL A 295 8.61 8.21 -4.08
CA VAL A 295 9.60 7.46 -4.84
C VAL A 295 10.96 7.52 -4.15
N GLY A 296 11.41 8.69 -3.71
CA GLY A 296 12.66 8.86 -2.96
C GLY A 296 12.70 8.01 -1.68
N ALA A 297 11.61 8.00 -0.92
CA ALA A 297 11.49 7.20 0.29
C ALA A 297 11.48 5.69 0.00
N ARG A 298 10.89 5.25 -1.12
CA ARG A 298 10.95 3.83 -1.55
C ARG A 298 12.36 3.42 -1.96
N ILE A 299 13.11 4.31 -2.62
CA ILE A 299 14.52 4.08 -2.94
C ILE A 299 15.34 4.00 -1.65
N LEU A 300 15.12 4.89 -0.70
CA LEU A 300 15.79 4.86 0.60
C LEU A 300 15.45 3.57 1.38
N GLU A 301 14.20 3.14 1.37
CA GLU A 301 13.78 1.86 1.98
C GLU A 301 14.49 0.69 1.31
N ALA A 302 14.50 0.64 -0.02
CA ALA A 302 15.14 -0.43 -0.78
C ALA A 302 16.66 -0.51 -0.52
N SER A 303 17.34 0.64 -0.43
CA SER A 303 18.80 0.73 -0.36
C SER A 303 19.33 0.59 1.07
N PHE A 304 18.63 1.16 2.06
CA PHE A 304 19.09 1.27 3.43
C PHE A 304 18.21 0.58 4.45
N LEU A 305 16.90 0.91 4.49
CA LEU A 305 15.98 0.40 5.51
C LEU A 305 15.63 -1.08 5.33
N SER A 306 15.83 -1.63 4.12
CA SER A 306 15.63 -3.06 3.84
C SER A 306 16.51 -3.98 4.68
N ARG A 307 17.62 -3.49 5.23
CA ARG A 307 18.52 -4.22 6.15
C ARG A 307 17.88 -4.49 7.51
N PHE A 308 16.90 -3.68 7.88
CA PHE A 308 16.20 -3.79 9.17
C PHE A 308 14.89 -4.58 9.03
N HIS A 309 14.33 -5.00 10.17
CA HIS A 309 13.01 -5.61 10.18
C HIS A 309 11.95 -4.59 9.70
N PRO A 310 10.97 -4.98 8.87
CA PRO A 310 9.95 -4.05 8.33
C PRO A 310 9.17 -3.25 9.39
N LEU A 311 9.08 -3.73 10.63
CA LEU A 311 8.49 -2.98 11.74
C LEU A 311 9.16 -1.62 11.98
N TRP A 312 10.50 -1.52 11.81
CA TRP A 312 11.22 -0.27 12.03
C TRP A 312 10.89 0.77 10.98
N SER A 313 10.92 0.38 9.69
CA SER A 313 10.53 1.28 8.60
C SER A 313 9.07 1.69 8.69
N THR A 314 8.17 0.78 9.08
CA THR A 314 6.75 1.09 9.27
C THR A 314 6.53 2.06 10.44
N ARG A 315 7.22 1.87 11.58
CA ARG A 315 7.15 2.80 12.72
C ARG A 315 7.64 4.20 12.35
N LEU A 316 8.79 4.27 11.66
CA LEU A 316 9.33 5.54 11.17
C LEU A 316 8.32 6.25 10.25
N ALA A 317 7.70 5.51 9.32
CA ALA A 317 6.73 6.06 8.39
C ALA A 317 5.45 6.57 9.07
N CYS A 318 5.01 5.97 10.19
CA CYS A 318 3.86 6.47 10.94
C CYS A 318 4.14 7.80 11.68
N ILE A 319 5.40 8.17 11.88
CA ILE A 319 5.79 9.44 12.54
C ILE A 319 5.81 10.60 11.54
N THR A 320 6.11 10.33 10.26
CA THR A 320 6.34 11.40 9.27
C THR A 320 5.14 12.30 9.05
N HIS A 321 3.90 11.75 8.99
CA HIS A 321 2.70 12.54 8.85
C HIS A 321 2.42 13.45 10.04
N PRO A 322 2.40 12.99 11.31
CA PRO A 322 2.24 13.85 12.48
C PRO A 322 3.34 14.92 12.58
N LEU A 323 4.58 14.55 12.25
CA LEU A 323 5.68 15.51 12.23
C LEU A 323 5.45 16.60 11.18
N GLY A 324 5.06 16.23 9.97
CA GLY A 324 4.74 17.18 8.91
C GLY A 324 3.55 18.07 9.25
N ALA A 325 2.50 17.50 9.84
CA ALA A 325 1.34 18.25 10.33
C ALA A 325 1.71 19.25 11.43
N ALA A 326 2.58 18.86 12.36
CA ALA A 326 3.09 19.76 13.41
C ALA A 326 3.93 20.89 12.81
N VAL A 327 4.81 20.58 11.86
CA VAL A 327 5.64 21.59 11.17
C VAL A 327 4.76 22.63 10.43
N VAL A 328 3.77 22.18 9.68
CA VAL A 328 2.88 23.14 8.98
C VAL A 328 1.96 23.87 9.93
N ALA A 329 1.54 23.26 11.05
CA ALA A 329 0.74 23.92 12.05
C ALA A 329 1.51 25.05 12.81
N ILE A 330 2.83 24.88 12.98
CA ILE A 330 3.68 25.88 13.67
C ILE A 330 4.10 27.01 12.72
N PHE A 331 4.51 26.67 11.49
CA PHE A 331 5.13 27.63 10.56
C PHE A 331 4.17 28.10 9.46
N GLY A 332 2.95 27.55 9.36
CA GLY A 332 1.95 27.95 8.37
C GLY A 332 2.32 27.58 6.93
N ALA A 333 1.77 28.32 5.98
CA ALA A 333 1.94 28.13 4.54
C ALA A 333 3.41 27.96 4.06
N PRO A 334 4.43 28.68 4.58
CA PRO A 334 5.82 28.46 4.18
C PRO A 334 6.33 27.04 4.40
N ALA A 335 5.72 26.28 5.32
CA ALA A 335 6.09 24.91 5.60
C ALA A 335 5.32 23.85 4.77
N ALA A 336 4.46 24.26 3.84
CA ALA A 336 3.65 23.37 3.01
C ALA A 336 4.47 22.32 2.28
N SER A 337 5.62 22.72 1.69
CA SER A 337 6.53 21.79 0.99
C SER A 337 7.16 20.78 1.94
N ALA A 338 7.53 21.17 3.16
CA ALA A 338 8.07 20.27 4.17
C ALA A 338 7.03 19.24 4.61
N PHE A 339 5.77 19.67 4.80
CA PHE A 339 4.66 18.75 5.08
C PHE A 339 4.46 17.75 3.94
N ALA A 340 4.42 18.21 2.69
CA ALA A 340 4.28 17.36 1.51
C ALA A 340 5.39 16.30 1.41
N LEU A 341 6.64 16.69 1.65
CA LEU A 341 7.79 15.78 1.62
C LEU A 341 7.74 14.74 2.73
N LEU A 342 7.43 15.16 3.96
CA LEU A 342 7.31 14.24 5.11
C LEU A 342 6.15 13.26 4.94
N TYR A 343 4.96 13.76 4.59
CA TYR A 343 3.79 12.93 4.33
C TYR A 343 4.04 11.95 3.17
N GLY A 344 4.55 12.45 2.04
CA GLY A 344 4.85 11.64 0.87
C GLY A 344 5.87 10.54 1.18
N SER A 345 6.93 10.86 1.91
CA SER A 345 7.94 9.88 2.32
C SER A 345 7.35 8.75 3.17
N GLY A 346 6.53 9.08 4.16
CA GLY A 346 5.83 8.08 4.98
C GLY A 346 4.92 7.19 4.14
N ASN A 347 4.09 7.78 3.28
CA ASN A 347 3.18 7.05 2.42
C ASN A 347 3.92 6.10 1.45
N GLY A 348 5.08 6.52 0.94
CA GLY A 348 5.94 5.67 0.11
C GLY A 348 6.40 4.41 0.83
N ILE A 349 6.91 4.54 2.06
CA ILE A 349 7.37 3.42 2.89
C ILE A 349 6.19 2.51 3.30
N LEU A 350 5.05 3.10 3.70
CA LEU A 350 3.86 2.34 4.12
C LEU A 350 3.29 1.46 3.00
N THR A 351 3.41 1.90 1.75
CA THR A 351 3.01 1.09 0.59
C THR A 351 3.84 -0.20 0.48
N ILE A 352 5.16 -0.12 0.71
CA ILE A 352 6.04 -1.30 0.77
C ILE A 352 5.72 -2.16 2.00
N ALA A 353 5.55 -1.51 3.15
CA ALA A 353 5.27 -2.17 4.43
C ALA A 353 4.00 -3.02 4.38
N ARG A 354 2.99 -2.62 3.58
CA ARG A 354 1.75 -3.37 3.39
C ARG A 354 1.98 -4.81 2.93
N GLY A 355 2.98 -5.03 2.07
CA GLY A 355 3.34 -6.37 1.62
C GLY A 355 4.41 -7.02 2.49
N THR A 356 5.44 -6.26 2.86
CA THR A 356 6.64 -6.81 3.50
C THR A 356 6.46 -7.10 5.00
N LEU A 357 5.66 -6.30 5.71
CA LEU A 357 5.45 -6.47 7.14
C LEU A 357 4.62 -7.72 7.48
N PRO A 358 3.45 -7.97 6.86
CA PRO A 358 2.74 -9.23 7.07
C PRO A 358 3.55 -10.46 6.66
N LEU A 359 4.32 -10.37 5.56
CA LEU A 359 5.21 -11.46 5.13
C LEU A 359 6.30 -11.76 6.18
N ALA A 360 6.89 -10.73 6.77
CA ALA A 360 7.93 -10.89 7.79
C ALA A 360 7.39 -11.47 9.11
N ILE A 361 6.13 -11.19 9.45
CA ILE A 361 5.52 -11.63 10.71
C ILE A 361 4.92 -13.03 10.58
N PHE A 362 4.17 -13.28 9.51
CA PHE A 362 3.38 -14.52 9.37
C PHE A 362 4.01 -15.53 8.42
N GLY A 363 5.06 -15.15 7.70
CA GLY A 363 5.65 -16.00 6.66
C GLY A 363 4.77 -16.14 5.41
N PRO A 364 5.17 -17.01 4.47
CA PRO A 364 4.51 -17.14 3.17
C PRO A 364 3.25 -18.03 3.17
N LYS A 365 2.98 -18.77 4.26
CA LYS A 365 1.82 -19.68 4.34
C LYS A 365 0.52 -18.85 4.44
N ASP A 366 -0.44 -19.13 3.56
CA ASP A 366 -1.73 -18.43 3.47
C ASP A 366 -1.56 -16.90 3.39
N PHE A 367 -0.45 -16.44 2.81
CA PHE A 367 -0.07 -15.03 2.81
C PHE A 367 -1.07 -14.17 2.04
N GLY A 368 -1.55 -14.63 0.90
CA GLY A 368 -2.55 -13.91 0.11
C GLY A 368 -3.88 -13.75 0.86
N TYR A 369 -4.34 -14.81 1.52
CA TYR A 369 -5.56 -14.76 2.33
C TYR A 369 -5.42 -13.78 3.51
N ARG A 370 -4.28 -13.80 4.21
CA ARG A 370 -3.96 -12.85 5.29
C ARG A 370 -3.92 -11.41 4.79
N LEU A 371 -3.27 -11.14 3.66
CA LEU A 371 -3.24 -9.81 3.04
C LEU A 371 -4.65 -9.32 2.72
N GLY A 372 -5.50 -10.20 2.21
CA GLY A 372 -6.90 -9.88 1.93
C GLY A 372 -7.68 -9.48 3.19
N ILE A 373 -7.51 -10.21 4.31
CA ILE A 373 -8.16 -9.90 5.58
C ILE A 373 -7.64 -8.58 6.17
N ILE A 374 -6.32 -8.40 6.21
CA ILE A 374 -5.68 -7.19 6.72
C ILE A 374 -6.02 -5.97 5.84
N GLY A 375 -6.10 -6.18 4.53
CA GLY A 375 -6.35 -5.12 3.55
C GLY A 375 -7.80 -4.68 3.45
N ALA A 376 -8.77 -5.53 3.80
CA ALA A 376 -10.20 -5.21 3.66
C ALA A 376 -10.63 -3.97 4.48
N PRO A 377 -10.33 -3.87 5.79
CA PRO A 377 -10.65 -2.67 6.57
C PRO A 377 -9.94 -1.41 6.04
N ALA A 378 -8.69 -1.55 5.56
CA ALA A 378 -7.93 -0.45 5.01
C ALA A 378 -8.58 0.14 3.75
N ARG A 379 -9.08 -0.71 2.85
CA ARG A 379 -9.78 -0.27 1.63
C ARG A 379 -11.15 0.32 1.93
N MET A 380 -11.89 -0.24 2.89
CA MET A 380 -13.17 0.33 3.35
C MET A 380 -12.94 1.72 3.94
N ALA A 381 -11.96 1.86 4.81
CA ALA A 381 -11.57 3.14 5.40
C ALA A 381 -11.16 4.16 4.32
N GLN A 382 -10.38 3.74 3.33
CA GLN A 382 -9.97 4.58 2.20
C GLN A 382 -11.15 5.04 1.35
N ALA A 383 -12.17 4.19 1.16
CA ALA A 383 -13.38 4.55 0.41
C ALA A 383 -14.21 5.62 1.11
N VAL A 384 -14.26 5.62 2.44
CA VAL A 384 -15.06 6.55 3.27
C VAL A 384 -14.29 7.80 3.66
N ALA A 385 -12.97 7.73 3.73
CA ALA A 385 -12.11 8.79 4.25
C ALA A 385 -12.32 10.17 3.59
N PRO A 386 -12.44 10.30 2.25
CA PRO A 386 -12.66 11.61 1.63
C PRO A 386 -13.93 12.30 2.12
N LEU A 387 -15.03 11.56 2.20
CA LEU A 387 -16.31 12.11 2.68
C LEU A 387 -16.24 12.47 4.17
N ALA A 388 -15.73 11.55 4.99
CA ALA A 388 -15.64 11.78 6.43
C ALA A 388 -14.74 12.97 6.76
N PHE A 389 -13.60 13.10 6.10
CA PHE A 389 -12.69 14.23 6.29
C PHE A 389 -13.23 15.53 5.70
N GLY A 390 -13.95 15.48 4.57
CA GLY A 390 -14.65 16.66 4.03
C GLY A 390 -15.59 17.27 5.07
N LEU A 391 -16.46 16.45 5.68
CA LEU A 391 -17.36 16.88 6.75
C LEU A 391 -16.62 17.42 7.99
N LEU A 392 -15.51 16.78 8.37
CA LEU A 392 -14.70 17.25 9.49
C LEU A 392 -14.01 18.60 9.18
N ILE A 393 -13.52 18.79 7.96
CA ILE A 393 -12.92 20.07 7.50
C ILE A 393 -13.95 21.19 7.53
N ASP A 394 -15.19 20.93 7.13
CA ASP A 394 -16.25 21.94 7.16
C ASP A 394 -16.54 22.47 8.58
N VAL A 395 -16.31 21.62 9.62
CA VAL A 395 -16.52 22.00 11.02
C VAL A 395 -15.24 22.49 11.70
N MET A 396 -14.07 21.91 11.38
CA MET A 396 -12.83 22.10 12.13
C MET A 396 -11.75 22.84 11.32
N GLY A 397 -11.94 23.03 10.02
CA GLY A 397 -10.90 23.55 9.12
C GLY A 397 -9.63 22.72 9.16
N SER A 398 -8.49 23.38 9.08
CA SER A 398 -7.16 22.73 9.14
C SER A 398 -6.86 21.98 10.45
N LYS A 399 -7.63 22.21 11.53
CA LYS A 399 -7.50 21.44 12.80
C LYS A 399 -7.79 19.95 12.62
N VAL A 400 -8.41 19.52 11.52
CA VAL A 400 -8.56 18.10 11.16
C VAL A 400 -7.22 17.36 11.07
N LEU A 401 -6.10 18.09 10.89
CA LEU A 401 -4.75 17.51 10.97
C LEU A 401 -4.43 16.90 12.35
N ILE A 402 -5.11 17.33 13.41
CA ILE A 402 -5.01 16.71 14.75
C ILE A 402 -5.61 15.29 14.68
N VAL A 403 -6.77 15.13 14.02
CA VAL A 403 -7.45 13.82 13.87
C VAL A 403 -6.58 12.87 13.05
N SER A 404 -6.07 13.31 11.90
CA SER A 404 -5.21 12.48 11.05
C SER A 404 -3.88 12.13 11.74
N SER A 405 -3.31 13.06 12.52
CA SER A 405 -2.12 12.81 13.32
C SER A 405 -2.39 11.82 14.46
N ALA A 406 -3.53 11.93 15.14
CA ALA A 406 -3.95 10.99 16.17
C ALA A 406 -4.14 9.57 15.60
N LEU A 407 -4.71 9.44 14.41
CA LEU A 407 -4.80 8.15 13.70
C LEU A 407 -3.41 7.56 13.40
N SER A 408 -2.48 8.36 12.91
CA SER A 408 -1.11 7.91 12.62
C SER A 408 -0.35 7.52 13.89
N LEU A 409 -0.51 8.28 14.97
CA LEU A 409 0.12 7.98 16.26
C LEU A 409 -0.52 6.76 16.94
N SER A 410 -1.83 6.54 16.79
CA SER A 410 -2.49 5.32 17.27
C SER A 410 -2.01 4.07 16.51
N ALA A 411 -1.79 4.21 15.18
CA ALA A 411 -1.16 3.16 14.38
C ALA A 411 0.28 2.88 14.86
N LEU A 412 1.05 3.92 15.17
CA LEU A 412 2.39 3.78 15.75
C LEU A 412 2.35 3.05 17.09
N ALA A 413 1.44 3.43 17.99
CA ALA A 413 1.26 2.78 19.28
C ALA A 413 0.89 1.30 19.11
N ALA A 414 0.00 0.97 18.18
CA ALA A 414 -0.34 -0.41 17.84
C ALA A 414 0.88 -1.20 17.34
N LEU A 415 1.76 -0.59 16.54
CA LEU A 415 3.01 -1.22 16.09
C LEU A 415 4.01 -1.51 17.21
N PHE A 416 4.01 -0.72 18.30
CA PHE A 416 4.84 -1.02 19.47
C PHE A 416 4.32 -2.21 20.29
N LEU A 417 3.03 -2.53 20.20
CA LEU A 417 2.44 -3.73 20.81
C LEU A 417 2.75 -5.02 20.04
N ILE A 418 3.25 -4.90 18.81
CA ILE A 418 3.70 -6.03 17.99
C ILE A 418 5.19 -6.27 18.25
N LYS A 419 5.50 -7.44 18.80
CA LYS A 419 6.90 -7.88 18.98
C LYS A 419 7.41 -8.43 17.65
N ALA A 420 8.61 -8.01 17.25
CA ALA A 420 9.32 -8.71 16.19
C ALA A 420 9.61 -10.13 16.69
N ALA A 421 9.06 -11.15 16.02
CA ALA A 421 9.49 -12.52 16.31
C ALA A 421 10.99 -12.63 16.02
N PRO A 422 11.79 -13.33 16.85
CA PRO A 422 13.15 -13.69 16.48
C PRO A 422 13.10 -14.38 15.11
N ARG A 423 14.00 -14.03 14.21
CA ARG A 423 14.13 -14.77 12.95
C ARG A 423 14.38 -16.22 13.29
N PRO A 424 13.63 -17.19 12.73
CA PRO A 424 14.08 -18.58 12.80
C PRO A 424 15.42 -18.66 12.07
N ASP A 425 16.42 -19.18 12.78
CA ASP A 425 17.77 -19.43 12.31
C ASP A 425 17.80 -20.34 11.08
#